data_d33ec0b63796e4929b2e4f2ec4426035
#
_entry.id   d33ec0b63796e4929b2e4f2ec4426035
#
_cell.length_a   1.000
_cell.length_b   1.000
_cell.length_c   1.000
_cell.angle_alpha   90.00
_cell.angle_beta   90.00
_cell.angle_gamma   90.00
#
_symmetry.space_group_name_H-M   'P 1'
#
loop_
_entity.id
_entity.type
_entity.pdbx_description
1 polymer ?
#
loop_
_entity_poly.entity_id
_entity_poly.type
_entity_poly.pdbx_seq_one_letter_code
_entity_poly.pdbx_strand_id
1 'polypeptide(L)'
;EEEKKFISLINEHQGLIHKVCIMYENDPDVRNDLFQEIVFQLWKSFSSFRGEAKITTWMYRIALNTAISGFRKQTRIVKTEDLKELHLNISDSWGDEREESIQRLHWAIRQLSEIERAMIMMALEEVPYDEIAETIGITQNNVRVRMNRIREKIKKLMRN
;
A
#
# COMPACT_ATOMS: atom_id res chain seq x y z
N GLU A 1 10.06 3.83 24.13
CA GLU A 1 9.37 5.03 23.68
C GLU A 1 9.07 5.01 22.20
N GLU A 2 10.10 4.82 21.39
CA GLU A 2 9.95 4.78 19.94
C GLU A 2 9.08 3.61 19.53
N GLU A 3 9.26 2.47 20.20
CA GLU A 3 8.47 1.29 19.91
C GLU A 3 6.99 1.52 20.18
N LYS A 4 6.66 2.18 21.28
CA LYS A 4 5.26 2.47 21.62
C LYS A 4 4.62 3.39 20.61
N LYS A 5 5.37 4.40 20.15
CA LYS A 5 4.87 5.32 19.13
C LYS A 5 4.61 4.59 17.83
N PHE A 6 5.50 3.69 17.47
CA PHE A 6 5.35 2.93 16.25
C PHE A 6 4.13 2.00 16.31
N ILE A 7 3.98 1.28 17.41
CA ILE A 7 2.83 0.38 17.58
C ILE A 7 1.52 1.16 17.47
N SER A 8 1.47 2.31 18.12
CA SER A 8 0.28 3.16 18.07
C SER A 8 -0.01 3.61 16.63
N LEU A 9 1.04 3.98 15.90
CA LEU A 9 0.90 4.40 14.52
C LEU A 9 0.35 3.28 13.64
N ILE A 10 0.91 2.08 13.78
CA ILE A 10 0.47 0.94 12.98
C ILE A 10 -0.98 0.59 13.33
N ASN A 11 -1.31 0.56 14.61
CA ASN A 11 -2.68 0.23 15.01
C ASN A 11 -3.69 1.25 14.48
N GLU A 12 -3.29 2.50 14.44
CA GLU A 12 -4.17 3.55 13.94
C GLU A 12 -4.39 3.48 12.43
N HIS A 13 -3.38 3.01 11.70
CA HIS A 13 -3.38 3.05 10.22
C HIS A 13 -3.35 1.67 9.56
N GLN A 14 -3.84 0.65 10.27
CA GLN A 14 -3.86 -0.71 9.70
C GLN A 14 -4.62 -0.79 8.39
N GLY A 15 -5.70 -0.02 8.28
CA GLY A 15 -6.52 -0.06 7.07
C GLY A 15 -5.75 0.25 5.81
N LEU A 16 -4.82 1.19 5.91
CA LEU A 16 -3.97 1.57 4.78
C LEU A 16 -3.13 0.37 4.33
N ILE A 17 -2.51 -0.32 5.29
CA ILE A 17 -1.65 -1.46 4.98
C ILE A 17 -2.47 -2.61 4.42
N HIS A 18 -3.64 -2.89 5.02
CA HIS A 18 -4.53 -3.95 4.53
C HIS A 18 -4.98 -3.68 3.11
N LYS A 19 -5.28 -2.42 2.81
CA LYS A 19 -5.71 -2.05 1.45
C LYS A 19 -4.63 -2.38 0.43
N VAL A 20 -3.38 -2.06 0.73
CA VAL A 20 -2.28 -2.39 -0.17
C VAL A 20 -2.16 -3.89 -0.35
N CYS A 21 -2.26 -4.65 0.74
CA CYS A 21 -2.14 -6.10 0.66
C CYS A 21 -3.25 -6.71 -0.19
N ILE A 22 -4.47 -6.24 -0.02
CA ILE A 22 -5.61 -6.74 -0.81
C ILE A 22 -5.43 -6.44 -2.28
N MET A 23 -4.88 -5.28 -2.60
CA MET A 23 -4.71 -4.87 -3.99
C MET A 23 -3.58 -5.62 -4.70
N TYR A 24 -2.63 -6.17 -3.96
CA TYR A 24 -1.47 -6.80 -4.58
C TYR A 24 -1.40 -8.31 -4.41
N GLU A 25 -2.18 -8.88 -3.50
CA GLU A 25 -2.17 -10.33 -3.32
C GLU A 25 -3.58 -10.88 -3.15
N ASN A 26 -3.83 -11.97 -3.83
CA ASN A 26 -5.14 -12.64 -3.76
C ASN A 26 -5.19 -13.70 -2.68
N ASP A 27 -4.05 -14.33 -2.41
CA ASP A 27 -3.97 -15.43 -1.43
C ASP A 27 -3.91 -14.86 -0.02
N PRO A 28 -4.84 -15.24 0.86
CA PRO A 28 -4.84 -14.71 2.24
C PRO A 28 -3.54 -14.96 3.00
N ASP A 29 -2.92 -16.11 2.78
CA ASP A 29 -1.66 -16.41 3.47
C ASP A 29 -0.55 -15.49 2.98
N VAL A 30 -0.49 -15.24 1.68
CA VAL A 30 0.51 -14.34 1.12
C VAL A 30 0.23 -12.91 1.55
N ARG A 31 -1.04 -12.54 1.68
CA ARG A 31 -1.38 -11.21 2.21
C ARG A 31 -0.84 -11.01 3.62
N ASN A 32 -0.96 -12.02 4.46
CA ASN A 32 -0.45 -11.93 5.82
C ASN A 32 1.06 -11.78 5.83
N ASP A 33 1.75 -12.51 4.97
CA ASP A 33 3.19 -12.36 4.84
C ASP A 33 3.55 -10.96 4.35
N LEU A 34 2.81 -10.46 3.40
CA LEU A 34 3.06 -9.11 2.88
C LEU A 34 2.79 -8.05 3.94
N PHE A 35 1.72 -8.22 4.71
CA PHE A 35 1.42 -7.31 5.80
C PHE A 35 2.61 -7.24 6.79
N GLN A 36 3.11 -8.39 7.18
CA GLN A 36 4.23 -8.45 8.10
C GLN A 36 5.48 -7.82 7.51
N GLU A 37 5.74 -8.07 6.24
CA GLU A 37 6.91 -7.48 5.59
C GLU A 37 6.80 -5.96 5.52
N ILE A 38 5.60 -5.45 5.23
CA ILE A 38 5.39 -4.00 5.20
C ILE A 38 5.64 -3.41 6.59
N VAL A 39 5.09 -4.01 7.62
CA VAL A 39 5.30 -3.52 8.98
C VAL A 39 6.78 -3.53 9.33
N PHE A 40 7.49 -4.59 8.93
CA PHE A 40 8.92 -4.69 9.17
C PHE A 40 9.68 -3.56 8.48
N GLN A 41 9.36 -3.28 7.22
CA GLN A 41 10.01 -2.21 6.48
C GLN A 41 9.70 -0.83 7.09
N LEU A 42 8.47 -0.66 7.55
CA LEU A 42 8.10 0.58 8.24
C LEU A 42 8.90 0.75 9.52
N TRP A 43 9.05 -0.33 10.28
CA TRP A 43 9.81 -0.28 11.51
C TRP A 43 11.26 0.09 11.26
N LYS A 44 11.87 -0.51 10.24
CA LYS A 44 13.26 -0.22 9.89
C LYS A 44 13.47 1.23 9.51
N SER A 45 12.48 1.84 8.92
CA SER A 45 12.58 3.22 8.41
C SER A 45 12.02 4.26 9.38
N PHE A 46 11.40 3.82 10.45
CA PHE A 46 10.67 4.73 11.33
C PHE A 46 11.55 5.81 11.93
N SER A 47 12.75 5.46 12.36
CA SER A 47 13.66 6.42 12.98
C SER A 47 14.17 7.47 12.00
N SER A 48 14.09 7.20 10.70
CA SER A 48 14.56 8.15 9.69
C SER A 48 13.46 9.04 9.14
N PHE A 49 12.22 8.84 9.58
CA PHE A 49 11.12 9.69 9.14
C PHE A 49 11.30 11.10 9.71
N ARG A 50 11.30 12.11 8.82
CA ARG A 50 11.61 13.49 9.20
C ARG A 50 10.40 14.42 9.18
N GLY A 51 9.22 13.91 8.91
CA GLY A 51 8.05 14.75 8.87
C GLY A 51 7.92 15.60 7.62
N GLU A 52 8.68 15.30 6.57
CA GLU A 52 8.63 16.06 5.34
C GLU A 52 7.37 15.80 4.52
N ALA A 53 6.74 14.67 4.77
CA ALA A 53 5.47 14.33 4.16
C ALA A 53 4.53 13.91 5.27
N LYS A 54 3.24 13.81 4.95
CA LYS A 54 2.29 13.26 5.92
C LYS A 54 2.72 11.85 6.27
N ILE A 55 2.51 11.48 7.52
CA ILE A 55 2.88 10.14 7.97
C ILE A 55 2.19 9.05 7.14
N THR A 56 0.94 9.28 6.75
CA THR A 56 0.22 8.32 5.93
C THR A 56 0.81 8.20 4.54
N THR A 57 1.27 9.30 3.95
CA THR A 57 1.94 9.26 2.66
C THR A 57 3.24 8.48 2.75
N TRP A 58 4.01 8.71 3.80
CA TRP A 58 5.25 7.99 4.04
C TRP A 58 5.00 6.49 4.17
N MET A 59 3.98 6.12 4.96
CA MET A 59 3.60 4.72 5.13
C MET A 59 3.19 4.11 3.80
N TYR A 60 2.42 4.84 3.03
CA TYR A 60 1.92 4.36 1.75
C TYR A 60 3.06 4.06 0.78
N ARG A 61 4.05 4.98 0.72
CA ARG A 61 5.20 4.78 -0.14
C ARG A 61 5.94 3.50 0.20
N ILE A 62 6.19 3.28 1.48
CA ILE A 62 6.91 2.09 1.90
C ILE A 62 6.10 0.84 1.63
N ALA A 63 4.79 0.88 1.92
CA ALA A 63 3.92 -0.26 1.68
C ALA A 63 3.89 -0.62 0.19
N LEU A 64 3.73 0.38 -0.68
CA LEU A 64 3.67 0.12 -2.12
C LEU A 64 5.01 -0.36 -2.65
N ASN A 65 6.11 0.24 -2.21
CA ASN A 65 7.42 -0.22 -2.64
C ASN A 65 7.67 -1.66 -2.21
N THR A 66 7.24 -2.01 -1.02
CA THR A 66 7.40 -3.38 -0.53
C THR A 66 6.58 -4.35 -1.38
N ALA A 67 5.36 -3.97 -1.72
CA ALA A 67 4.49 -4.84 -2.50
C ALA A 67 5.01 -5.05 -3.92
N ILE A 68 5.64 -4.03 -4.50
CA ILE A 68 6.09 -4.06 -5.89
C ILE A 68 7.49 -4.62 -6.03
N SER A 69 8.42 -4.24 -5.15
CA SER A 69 9.84 -4.40 -5.39
C SER A 69 10.41 -5.73 -4.94
N GLY A 70 9.73 -6.81 -5.20
CA GLY A 70 10.36 -8.10 -5.03
C GLY A 70 9.97 -8.86 -3.78
N PHE A 71 8.90 -8.46 -3.13
CA PHE A 71 8.39 -9.23 -2.00
C PHE A 71 8.28 -10.70 -2.37
N ARG A 72 7.79 -10.99 -3.57
CA ARG A 72 7.58 -12.37 -4.01
C ARG A 72 8.87 -13.17 -4.11
N LYS A 73 9.99 -12.50 -4.33
CA LYS A 73 11.29 -13.18 -4.41
C LYS A 73 11.88 -13.46 -3.04
N GLN A 74 11.45 -12.72 -2.04
CA GLN A 74 11.99 -12.82 -0.69
C GLN A 74 11.01 -13.36 0.32
N THR A 75 9.87 -13.77 -0.14
CA THR A 75 8.83 -14.29 0.71
C THR A 75 9.37 -15.37 1.59
N ARG A 76 9.10 -15.72 2.58
CA ARG A 76 9.58 -16.78 3.45
C ARG A 76 10.74 -16.39 4.33
N ILE A 77 11.29 -15.19 4.11
CA ILE A 77 12.42 -14.75 4.93
C ILE A 77 11.99 -13.59 5.81
N VAL A 78 10.72 -13.52 6.10
CA VAL A 78 10.20 -12.48 6.98
C VAL A 78 10.65 -12.78 8.39
N LYS A 79 11.16 -11.76 9.03
CA LYS A 79 11.63 -11.92 10.40
C LYS A 79 10.45 -11.78 11.36
N THR A 80 9.66 -12.82 11.38
CA THR A 80 8.42 -12.82 12.14
C THR A 80 8.64 -12.58 13.62
N GLU A 81 9.79 -13.00 14.13
CA GLU A 81 10.07 -12.82 15.54
C GLU A 81 10.16 -11.36 15.93
N ASP A 82 10.79 -10.55 15.07
CA ASP A 82 10.90 -9.13 15.33
C ASP A 82 9.53 -8.46 15.38
N LEU A 83 8.61 -8.91 14.53
CA LEU A 83 7.28 -8.35 14.48
C LEU A 83 6.43 -8.79 15.66
N LYS A 84 6.64 -10.02 16.11
CA LYS A 84 5.90 -10.52 17.26
C LYS A 84 6.17 -9.73 18.52
N GLU A 85 7.39 -9.23 18.63
CA GLU A 85 7.76 -8.43 19.78
C GLU A 85 7.05 -7.09 19.83
N LEU A 86 6.53 -6.64 18.68
CA LEU A 86 5.84 -5.36 18.62
C LEU A 86 4.41 -5.41 19.15
N HIS A 87 3.90 -6.61 19.39
CA HIS A 87 2.55 -6.79 19.98
C HIS A 87 1.48 -5.98 19.22
N LEU A 88 1.48 -6.15 17.92
CA LEU A 88 0.49 -5.46 17.09
C LEU A 88 -0.90 -6.05 17.27
N ASN A 89 -1.88 -5.18 17.29
CA ASN A 89 -3.27 -5.59 17.36
C ASN A 89 -3.81 -5.70 15.92
N ILE A 90 -3.47 -6.82 15.26
CA ILE A 90 -3.82 -7.02 13.87
C ILE A 90 -5.29 -7.39 13.73
N SER A 91 -5.98 -6.62 12.91
CA SER A 91 -7.38 -6.85 12.65
C SER A 91 -7.56 -7.91 11.55
N ASP A 92 -8.61 -8.69 11.68
CA ASP A 92 -8.95 -9.70 10.69
C ASP A 92 -9.86 -9.17 9.60
N SER A 93 -10.11 -7.87 9.58
CA SER A 93 -11.07 -7.30 8.66
C SER A 93 -10.49 -7.17 7.24
N TRP A 94 -10.22 -8.28 6.63
CA TRP A 94 -9.81 -8.33 5.24
C TRP A 94 -11.05 -8.25 4.36
N GLY A 95 -11.13 -7.19 3.59
CA GLY A 95 -12.18 -7.12 2.59
C GLY A 95 -13.59 -7.20 3.14
N ASP A 96 -13.85 -6.45 4.20
CA ASP A 96 -15.21 -6.35 4.69
C ASP A 96 -16.14 -5.94 3.57
N GLU A 97 -17.38 -6.39 3.67
CA GLU A 97 -18.35 -6.11 2.65
C GLU A 97 -18.51 -4.62 2.41
N ARG A 98 -18.55 -4.26 1.16
CA ARG A 98 -18.73 -2.89 0.72
C ARG A 98 -19.84 -2.85 -0.29
N GLU A 99 -20.21 -1.64 -0.70
CA GLU A 99 -21.12 -1.50 -1.79
C GLU A 99 -20.55 -2.18 -3.04
N GLU A 100 -21.42 -2.71 -3.85
CA GLU A 100 -21.02 -3.41 -5.05
C GLU A 100 -20.14 -2.55 -5.96
N SER A 101 -20.42 -1.25 -6.01
CA SER A 101 -19.63 -0.34 -6.84
C SER A 101 -18.19 -0.25 -6.37
N ILE A 102 -17.97 -0.27 -5.06
CA ILE A 102 -16.62 -0.21 -4.50
C ILE A 102 -15.88 -1.50 -4.80
N GLN A 103 -16.56 -2.63 -4.70
CA GLN A 103 -15.96 -3.92 -5.03
C GLN A 103 -15.56 -3.99 -6.50
N ARG A 104 -16.40 -3.44 -7.38
CA ARG A 104 -16.08 -3.40 -8.79
C ARG A 104 -14.89 -2.51 -9.08
N LEU A 105 -14.79 -1.39 -8.37
CA LEU A 105 -13.63 -0.52 -8.50
C LEU A 105 -12.35 -1.24 -8.05
N HIS A 106 -12.42 -1.93 -6.92
CA HIS A 106 -11.26 -2.69 -6.44
C HIS A 106 -10.86 -3.77 -7.44
N TRP A 107 -11.84 -4.45 -8.00
CA TRP A 107 -11.57 -5.45 -9.02
C TRP A 107 -10.85 -4.82 -10.23
N ALA A 108 -11.35 -3.68 -10.68
CA ALA A 108 -10.76 -3.00 -11.84
C ALA A 108 -9.32 -2.59 -11.56
N ILE A 109 -9.08 -2.05 -10.36
CA ILE A 109 -7.73 -1.66 -9.97
C ILE A 109 -6.78 -2.87 -10.00
N ARG A 110 -7.26 -4.02 -9.56
CA ARG A 110 -6.42 -5.22 -9.56
C ARG A 110 -6.08 -5.72 -10.97
N GLN A 111 -6.80 -5.26 -12.00
CA GLN A 111 -6.47 -5.60 -13.38
C GLN A 111 -5.34 -4.74 -13.97
N LEU A 112 -4.97 -3.68 -13.29
CA LEU A 112 -3.91 -2.79 -13.75
C LEU A 112 -2.52 -3.40 -13.49
N SER A 113 -1.52 -2.88 -14.18
CA SER A 113 -0.14 -3.27 -13.89
C SER A 113 0.23 -2.84 -12.46
N GLU A 114 1.32 -3.39 -11.94
CA GLU A 114 1.74 -3.06 -10.58
C GLU A 114 1.99 -1.56 -10.39
N ILE A 115 2.63 -0.94 -11.38
CA ILE A 115 2.93 0.50 -11.29
C ILE A 115 1.67 1.34 -11.44
N GLU A 116 0.82 0.98 -12.39
CA GLU A 116 -0.45 1.70 -12.55
C GLU A 116 -1.31 1.60 -11.30
N ARG A 117 -1.31 0.43 -10.70
CA ARG A 117 -2.06 0.20 -9.48
C ARG A 117 -1.55 1.09 -8.34
N ALA A 118 -0.23 1.19 -8.21
CA ALA A 118 0.35 2.06 -7.20
C ALA A 118 -0.04 3.53 -7.44
N MET A 119 0.02 3.94 -8.68
CA MET A 119 -0.29 5.33 -9.02
C MET A 119 -1.73 5.70 -8.68
N ILE A 120 -2.67 4.85 -9.07
CA ILE A 120 -4.08 5.17 -8.80
C ILE A 120 -4.39 5.07 -7.31
N MET A 121 -3.77 4.14 -6.61
CA MET A 121 -3.98 4.04 -5.18
C MET A 121 -3.49 5.27 -4.44
N MET A 122 -2.33 5.80 -4.84
CA MET A 122 -1.84 7.04 -4.25
C MET A 122 -2.75 8.21 -4.57
N ALA A 123 -3.24 8.28 -5.80
CA ALA A 123 -4.14 9.37 -6.19
C ALA A 123 -5.46 9.32 -5.41
N LEU A 124 -5.97 8.13 -5.15
CA LEU A 124 -7.19 7.98 -4.36
C LEU A 124 -6.99 8.42 -2.91
N GLU A 125 -5.77 8.36 -2.41
CA GLU A 125 -5.45 8.86 -1.08
C GLU A 125 -5.03 10.33 -1.12
N GLU A 126 -5.25 10.98 -2.26
CA GLU A 126 -4.99 12.40 -2.45
C GLU A 126 -3.51 12.78 -2.29
N VAL A 127 -2.63 11.85 -2.64
CA VAL A 127 -1.20 12.16 -2.68
C VAL A 127 -0.96 13.09 -3.86
N PRO A 128 -0.28 14.22 -3.64
CA PRO A 128 -0.03 15.16 -4.75
C PRO A 128 0.80 14.53 -5.87
N TYR A 129 0.58 15.00 -7.09
CA TYR A 129 1.23 14.42 -8.25
C TYR A 129 2.75 14.55 -8.21
N ASP A 130 3.27 15.62 -7.61
CA ASP A 130 4.73 15.75 -7.49
C ASP A 130 5.30 14.66 -6.58
N GLU A 131 4.56 14.27 -5.55
CA GLU A 131 5.00 13.19 -4.67
C GLU A 131 4.85 11.82 -5.34
N ILE A 132 3.80 11.64 -6.15
CA ILE A 132 3.66 10.41 -6.91
C ILE A 132 4.82 10.29 -7.90
N ALA A 133 5.15 11.39 -8.56
CA ALA A 133 6.26 11.43 -9.53
C ALA A 133 7.56 11.02 -8.86
N GLU A 134 7.82 11.57 -7.70
CA GLU A 134 9.04 11.25 -6.96
C GLU A 134 9.07 9.78 -6.54
N THR A 135 7.93 9.28 -6.09
CA THR A 135 7.84 7.89 -5.62
C THR A 135 8.05 6.90 -6.76
N ILE A 136 7.44 7.16 -7.90
CA ILE A 136 7.49 6.24 -9.05
C ILE A 136 8.77 6.46 -9.87
N GLY A 137 9.35 7.64 -9.82
CA GLY A 137 10.57 7.93 -10.55
C GLY A 137 10.31 8.45 -11.96
N ILE A 138 9.24 9.21 -12.15
CA ILE A 138 8.92 9.81 -13.44
C ILE A 138 8.63 11.29 -13.24
N THR A 139 8.45 12.02 -14.32
CA THR A 139 8.14 13.45 -14.20
C THR A 139 6.70 13.65 -13.81
N GLN A 140 6.41 14.81 -13.23
CA GLN A 140 5.05 15.15 -12.85
C GLN A 140 4.12 15.18 -14.06
N ASN A 141 4.64 15.64 -15.20
CA ASN A 141 3.85 15.65 -16.42
C ASN A 141 3.49 14.24 -16.86
N ASN A 142 4.43 13.30 -16.74
CA ASN A 142 4.15 11.90 -17.05
C ASN A 142 3.12 11.31 -16.11
N VAL A 143 3.12 11.70 -14.84
CA VAL A 143 2.09 11.26 -13.91
C VAL A 143 0.73 11.68 -14.43
N ARG A 144 0.60 12.94 -14.85
CA ARG A 144 -0.67 13.46 -15.34
C ARG A 144 -1.17 12.67 -16.56
N VAL A 145 -0.27 12.44 -17.51
CA VAL A 145 -0.62 11.70 -18.73
C VAL A 145 -1.03 10.26 -18.37
N ARG A 146 -0.24 9.60 -17.56
CA ARG A 146 -0.53 8.22 -17.19
C ARG A 146 -1.81 8.09 -16.37
N MET A 147 -2.06 9.06 -15.48
CA MET A 147 -3.28 9.02 -14.68
C MET A 147 -4.53 9.11 -15.56
N ASN A 148 -4.48 9.94 -16.60
CA ASN A 148 -5.60 10.01 -17.52
C ASN A 148 -5.84 8.65 -18.19
N ARG A 149 -4.78 7.98 -18.61
CA ARG A 149 -4.90 6.66 -19.22
C ARG A 149 -5.42 5.62 -18.24
N ILE A 150 -4.93 5.69 -17.01
CA ILE A 150 -5.37 4.75 -15.97
C ILE A 150 -6.85 4.92 -15.71
N ARG A 151 -7.31 6.15 -15.58
CA ARG A 151 -8.73 6.42 -15.36
C ARG A 151 -9.60 5.91 -16.50
N GLU A 152 -9.11 6.06 -17.73
CA GLU A 152 -9.86 5.53 -18.88
C GLU A 152 -9.91 4.01 -18.87
N LYS A 153 -8.82 3.36 -18.50
CA LYS A 153 -8.81 1.90 -18.36
C LYS A 153 -9.81 1.45 -17.33
N ILE A 154 -9.84 2.13 -16.19
CA ILE A 154 -10.77 1.77 -15.11
C ILE A 154 -12.21 1.94 -15.57
N LYS A 155 -12.50 3.02 -16.26
CA LYS A 155 -13.85 3.25 -16.78
C LYS A 155 -14.28 2.11 -17.71
N LYS A 156 -13.38 1.70 -18.60
CA LYS A 156 -13.71 0.60 -19.52
C LYS A 156 -13.94 -0.71 -18.76
N LEU A 157 -13.10 -1.00 -17.78
CA LEU A 157 -13.24 -2.24 -17.01
C LEU A 157 -14.54 -2.25 -16.22
N MET A 158 -14.95 -1.10 -15.70
CA MET A 158 -16.16 -1.02 -14.89
C MET A 158 -17.45 -1.06 -15.73
N ARG A 159 -17.37 -0.77 -17.01
CA ARG A 159 -18.53 -0.86 -17.89
C ARG A 159 -18.89 -2.30 -18.23
N ASN A 160 -17.91 -3.18 -18.18
CA ASN A 160 -18.11 -4.59 -18.49
C ASN A 160 -18.43 -5.37 -17.23
#